data_725a1ff70e670568bb610974273a3350
#
_entry.id   725a1ff70e670568bb610974273a3350
#
_cell.length_a   1.000
_cell.length_b   1.000
_cell.length_c   1.000
_cell.angle_alpha   90.00
_cell.angle_beta   90.00
_cell.angle_gamma   90.00
#
_symmetry.space_group_name_H-M   'P 1'
#
loop_
_entity.id
_entity.type
_entity.pdbx_description
1 polymer ?
#
loop_
_entity_poly.entity_id
_entity_poly.type
_entity_poly.pdbx_seq_one_letter_code
_entity_poly.pdbx_strand_id
1 'polypeptide(L)'
;MRKMGIDFPFVDPDCSDEELEAAFKPNTKCVFGETISNPSLFVFDIERFAKAAHAHGVPLIVDNTFATPVNCRPFEWGADIVIHSTTKYMDGHGVAVGGVIVDSGNFDWDKSADKFPDLTSPDESYHGLTYTKKFGKGAYITKIIAQLMRDLGCSQSPQNAYYINLGLETLHLRVQRHCENATKIATYLKNHPKVSWVKYPSIESDSQYQMAQKFLNNGQSCGVMCFGIKGGKQASIQFMDSLKLCSIATHVADAKTCLLH
;
A
#
# COMPACT_ATOMS: atom_id res chain seq x y z
N MET A 1 -9.27 12.19 10.37
CA MET A 1 -10.34 11.72 9.51
C MET A 1 -11.71 11.95 10.16
N ARG A 2 -12.04 11.43 11.35
CA ARG A 2 -13.35 11.69 12.00
C ARG A 2 -13.72 13.17 12.11
N LYS A 3 -12.75 14.05 12.38
CA LYS A 3 -12.96 15.53 12.37
C LYS A 3 -13.36 16.10 11.00
N MET A 4 -13.14 15.33 9.92
CA MET A 4 -13.53 15.68 8.55
C MET A 4 -14.81 14.95 8.12
N GLY A 5 -15.55 14.34 9.06
CA GLY A 5 -16.76 13.60 8.77
C GLY A 5 -16.55 12.23 8.13
N ILE A 6 -15.31 11.71 8.13
CA ILE A 6 -14.99 10.42 7.55
C ILE A 6 -14.84 9.38 8.67
N ASP A 7 -15.64 8.32 8.63
CA ASP A 7 -15.55 7.18 9.53
C ASP A 7 -14.75 6.05 8.88
N PHE A 8 -13.93 5.39 9.68
CA PHE A 8 -13.11 4.25 9.27
C PHE A 8 -13.38 3.07 10.21
N PRO A 9 -14.32 2.21 9.91
CA PRO A 9 -14.40 0.92 10.57
C PRO A 9 -13.24 0.04 10.08
N PHE A 10 -12.53 -0.57 11.03
CA PHE A 10 -11.50 -1.57 10.72
C PHE A 10 -12.13 -2.94 10.70
N VAL A 11 -11.74 -3.74 9.71
CA VAL A 11 -12.13 -5.14 9.56
C VAL A 11 -10.86 -5.97 9.63
N ASP A 12 -10.90 -7.10 10.35
CA ASP A 12 -9.79 -8.04 10.35
C ASP A 12 -9.64 -8.63 8.94
N PRO A 13 -8.47 -8.61 8.33
CA PRO A 13 -8.28 -9.18 7.00
C PRO A 13 -8.56 -10.69 6.93
N ASP A 14 -8.48 -11.40 8.07
CA ASP A 14 -8.86 -12.83 8.20
C ASP A 14 -10.31 -13.05 8.67
N CYS A 15 -11.15 -11.98 8.71
CA CYS A 15 -12.56 -12.10 9.11
C CYS A 15 -13.35 -13.06 8.18
N SER A 16 -14.47 -13.57 8.65
CA SER A 16 -15.40 -14.35 7.82
C SER A 16 -16.03 -13.49 6.72
N ASP A 17 -16.64 -14.12 5.72
CA ASP A 17 -17.36 -13.37 4.67
C ASP A 17 -18.58 -12.66 5.25
N GLU A 18 -19.24 -13.25 6.25
CA GLU A 18 -20.38 -12.64 6.96
C GLU A 18 -19.96 -11.39 7.73
N GLU A 19 -18.78 -11.42 8.39
CA GLU A 19 -18.24 -10.25 9.10
C GLU A 19 -17.82 -9.14 8.12
N LEU A 20 -17.23 -9.52 6.98
CA LEU A 20 -16.89 -8.57 5.93
C LEU A 20 -18.13 -7.90 5.35
N GLU A 21 -19.17 -8.67 5.02
CA GLU A 21 -20.45 -8.15 4.53
C GLU A 21 -21.13 -7.23 5.54
N ALA A 22 -21.13 -7.58 6.83
CA ALA A 22 -21.72 -6.78 7.89
C ALA A 22 -20.99 -5.44 8.13
N ALA A 23 -19.75 -5.29 7.67
CA ALA A 23 -18.99 -4.05 7.80
C ALA A 23 -19.44 -2.97 6.80
N PHE A 24 -20.09 -3.35 5.71
CA PHE A 24 -20.59 -2.38 4.73
C PHE A 24 -21.83 -1.66 5.26
N LYS A 25 -21.87 -0.35 5.04
CA LYS A 25 -22.98 0.53 5.38
C LYS A 25 -23.50 1.21 4.12
N PRO A 26 -24.77 1.71 4.10
CA PRO A 26 -25.29 2.43 2.94
C PRO A 26 -24.40 3.60 2.46
N ASN A 27 -23.71 4.26 3.38
CA ASN A 27 -22.79 5.37 3.11
C ASN A 27 -21.33 4.95 2.93
N THR A 28 -21.01 3.66 2.85
CA THR A 28 -19.65 3.21 2.51
C THR A 28 -19.28 3.72 1.13
N LYS A 29 -18.07 4.31 1.00
CA LYS A 29 -17.57 4.91 -0.24
C LYS A 29 -16.42 4.14 -0.88
N CYS A 30 -15.64 3.41 -0.10
CA CYS A 30 -14.56 2.57 -0.61
C CYS A 30 -14.16 1.52 0.43
N VAL A 31 -13.47 0.50 -0.05
CA VAL A 31 -12.64 -0.38 0.77
C VAL A 31 -11.18 0.02 0.56
N PHE A 32 -10.40 0.03 1.63
CA PHE A 32 -8.98 0.37 1.60
C PHE A 32 -8.15 -0.71 2.28
N GLY A 33 -7.06 -1.12 1.64
CA GLY A 33 -6.11 -2.07 2.20
C GLY A 33 -4.69 -1.84 1.71
N GLU A 34 -3.71 -2.44 2.40
CA GLU A 34 -2.31 -2.44 1.98
C GLU A 34 -1.95 -3.82 1.41
N THR A 35 -1.32 -3.90 0.23
CA THR A 35 -0.89 -5.18 -0.36
C THR A 35 -0.06 -6.02 0.62
N ILE A 36 0.86 -5.37 1.33
CA ILE A 36 1.62 -5.93 2.45
C ILE A 36 1.58 -4.91 3.57
N SER A 37 0.95 -5.27 4.68
CA SER A 37 0.72 -4.33 5.78
C SER A 37 1.98 -4.00 6.58
N ASN A 38 2.05 -2.77 7.08
CA ASN A 38 3.11 -2.27 7.95
C ASN A 38 2.58 -2.10 9.39
N PRO A 39 3.16 -2.71 10.42
CA PRO A 39 4.35 -3.58 10.42
C PRO A 39 4.06 -5.08 10.42
N SER A 40 2.79 -5.49 10.35
CA SER A 40 2.39 -6.88 10.55
C SER A 40 2.82 -7.82 9.43
N LEU A 41 3.17 -7.29 8.24
CA LEU A 41 3.52 -8.01 7.02
C LEU A 41 2.45 -9.01 6.57
N PHE A 42 1.20 -8.71 6.87
CA PHE A 42 0.06 -9.46 6.38
C PHE A 42 -0.08 -9.22 4.87
N VAL A 43 -0.28 -10.26 4.09
CA VAL A 43 -0.52 -10.17 2.63
C VAL A 43 -2.03 -10.15 2.39
N PHE A 44 -2.51 -9.06 1.81
CA PHE A 44 -3.93 -8.79 1.65
C PHE A 44 -4.57 -9.61 0.52
N ASP A 45 -5.72 -10.24 0.79
CA ASP A 45 -6.50 -10.94 -0.24
C ASP A 45 -7.27 -9.94 -1.11
N ILE A 46 -6.54 -9.36 -2.08
CA ILE A 46 -7.07 -8.31 -2.97
C ILE A 46 -8.33 -8.79 -3.70
N GLU A 47 -8.32 -10.02 -4.20
CA GLU A 47 -9.41 -10.59 -5.00
C GLU A 47 -10.70 -10.71 -4.18
N ARG A 48 -10.60 -11.22 -2.96
CA ARG A 48 -11.75 -11.36 -2.04
C ARG A 48 -12.36 -10.01 -1.69
N PHE A 49 -11.53 -9.05 -1.29
CA PHE A 49 -12.00 -7.72 -0.92
C PHE A 49 -12.49 -6.89 -2.10
N ALA A 50 -11.92 -7.07 -3.30
CA ALA A 50 -12.43 -6.46 -4.53
C ALA A 50 -13.84 -6.96 -4.85
N LYS A 51 -14.06 -8.28 -4.77
CA LYS A 51 -15.36 -8.89 -5.00
C LYS A 51 -16.43 -8.34 -4.03
N ALA A 52 -16.11 -8.26 -2.74
CA ALA A 52 -17.00 -7.69 -1.74
C ALA A 52 -17.28 -6.19 -2.00
N ALA A 53 -16.25 -5.38 -2.25
CA ALA A 53 -16.40 -3.96 -2.57
C ALA A 53 -17.32 -3.74 -3.78
N HIS A 54 -17.10 -4.48 -4.86
CA HIS A 54 -17.89 -4.36 -6.09
C HIS A 54 -19.34 -4.80 -5.90
N ALA A 55 -19.60 -5.82 -5.06
CA ALA A 55 -20.97 -6.24 -4.72
C ALA A 55 -21.76 -5.11 -4.04
N HIS A 56 -21.05 -4.25 -3.30
CA HIS A 56 -21.63 -3.06 -2.65
C HIS A 56 -21.53 -1.78 -3.47
N GLY A 57 -21.07 -1.86 -4.74
CA GLY A 57 -20.95 -0.71 -5.65
C GLY A 57 -19.95 0.33 -5.16
N VAL A 58 -18.84 -0.09 -4.55
CA VAL A 58 -17.76 0.79 -4.13
C VAL A 58 -16.41 0.29 -4.63
N PRO A 59 -15.43 1.19 -4.90
CA PRO A 59 -14.11 0.78 -5.36
C PRO A 59 -13.26 0.18 -4.24
N LEU A 60 -12.35 -0.72 -4.63
CA LEU A 60 -11.22 -1.14 -3.80
C LEU A 60 -10.01 -0.27 -4.11
N ILE A 61 -9.47 0.38 -3.07
CA ILE A 61 -8.23 1.15 -3.11
C ILE A 61 -7.13 0.36 -2.40
N VAL A 62 -6.00 0.16 -3.07
CA VAL A 62 -4.89 -0.62 -2.51
C VAL A 62 -3.63 0.24 -2.43
N ASP A 63 -3.08 0.36 -1.22
CA ASP A 63 -1.72 0.88 -1.04
C ASP A 63 -0.70 -0.22 -1.37
N ASN A 64 -0.01 -0.04 -2.48
CA ASN A 64 0.96 -1.01 -2.99
C ASN A 64 2.42 -0.57 -2.73
N THR A 65 2.63 0.27 -1.72
CA THR A 65 3.94 0.85 -1.41
C THR A 65 5.01 -0.22 -1.15
N PHE A 66 4.71 -1.26 -0.34
CA PHE A 66 5.70 -2.27 0.04
C PHE A 66 6.00 -3.27 -1.07
N ALA A 67 4.98 -3.73 -1.78
CA ALA A 67 5.17 -4.67 -2.88
C ALA A 67 5.77 -3.99 -4.12
N THR A 68 5.43 -2.74 -4.38
CA THR A 68 5.71 -2.01 -5.61
C THR A 68 5.09 -2.69 -6.85
N PRO A 69 5.04 -2.06 -8.02
CA PRO A 69 4.56 -2.73 -9.24
C PRO A 69 5.47 -3.89 -9.69
N VAL A 70 6.67 -4.01 -9.10
CA VAL A 70 7.60 -5.11 -9.41
C VAL A 70 7.11 -6.42 -8.83
N ASN A 71 6.63 -6.40 -7.58
CA ASN A 71 6.22 -7.61 -6.87
C ASN A 71 4.70 -7.84 -6.90
N CYS A 72 3.88 -6.80 -7.03
CA CYS A 72 2.43 -6.94 -7.15
C CYS A 72 1.84 -5.87 -8.06
N ARG A 73 0.89 -6.28 -8.90
CA ARG A 73 0.06 -5.40 -9.72
C ARG A 73 -1.40 -5.57 -9.34
N PRO A 74 -1.90 -4.82 -8.34
CA PRO A 74 -3.22 -5.05 -7.75
C PRO A 74 -4.39 -4.99 -8.74
N PHE A 75 -4.25 -4.30 -9.87
CA PHE A 75 -5.28 -4.27 -10.93
C PHE A 75 -5.55 -5.64 -11.54
N GLU A 76 -4.56 -6.53 -11.57
CA GLU A 76 -4.73 -7.91 -12.06
C GLU A 76 -5.60 -8.76 -11.12
N TRP A 77 -5.79 -8.28 -9.89
CA TRP A 77 -6.57 -8.92 -8.81
C TRP A 77 -7.87 -8.20 -8.48
N GLY A 78 -8.24 -7.20 -9.29
CA GLY A 78 -9.52 -6.51 -9.17
C GLY A 78 -9.51 -5.20 -8.38
N ALA A 79 -8.35 -4.69 -7.96
CA ALA A 79 -8.28 -3.34 -7.41
C ALA A 79 -8.67 -2.30 -8.46
N ASP A 80 -9.32 -1.22 -8.03
CA ASP A 80 -9.74 -0.13 -8.93
C ASP A 80 -8.76 1.03 -8.91
N ILE A 81 -8.24 1.34 -7.73
CA ILE A 81 -7.29 2.43 -7.51
C ILE A 81 -6.10 1.88 -6.75
N VAL A 82 -4.91 2.24 -7.16
CA VAL A 82 -3.66 1.89 -6.49
C VAL A 82 -2.94 3.16 -6.09
N ILE A 83 -2.48 3.19 -4.85
CA ILE A 83 -1.65 4.29 -4.36
C ILE A 83 -0.26 3.78 -3.98
N HIS A 84 0.71 4.68 -4.05
CA HIS A 84 2.06 4.44 -3.55
C HIS A 84 2.57 5.67 -2.81
N SER A 85 3.20 5.46 -1.67
CA SER A 85 4.12 6.43 -1.13
C SER A 85 5.40 6.39 -1.95
N THR A 86 5.57 7.35 -2.86
CA THR A 86 6.79 7.43 -3.69
C THR A 86 8.02 7.77 -2.85
N THR A 87 7.81 8.25 -1.62
CA THR A 87 8.83 8.44 -0.56
C THR A 87 9.67 7.17 -0.29
N LYS A 88 9.10 5.98 -0.55
CA LYS A 88 9.68 4.68 -0.18
C LYS A 88 10.51 4.09 -1.33
N TYR A 89 10.18 2.89 -1.80
CA TYR A 89 10.95 2.19 -2.85
C TYR A 89 11.10 2.98 -4.16
N MET A 90 10.11 3.79 -4.54
CA MET A 90 10.18 4.54 -5.80
C MET A 90 11.28 5.58 -5.78
N ASP A 91 11.43 6.34 -4.70
CA ASP A 91 12.62 7.17 -4.45
C ASP A 91 13.84 6.30 -4.13
N GLY A 92 13.75 5.46 -3.09
CA GLY A 92 14.77 4.48 -2.70
C GLY A 92 16.04 5.05 -2.08
N HIS A 93 16.11 6.36 -1.86
CA HIS A 93 17.30 7.07 -1.38
C HIS A 93 17.03 7.94 -0.15
N GLY A 94 15.76 8.05 0.28
CA GLY A 94 15.35 8.87 1.42
C GLY A 94 15.55 10.37 1.20
N VAL A 95 15.46 10.85 -0.06
CA VAL A 95 15.72 12.26 -0.43
C VAL A 95 14.47 13.01 -0.85
N ALA A 96 13.36 12.32 -1.18
CA ALA A 96 12.15 12.97 -1.62
C ALA A 96 10.91 12.39 -0.91
N VAL A 97 9.96 13.26 -0.63
CA VAL A 97 8.63 12.89 -0.12
C VAL A 97 7.62 13.09 -1.22
N GLY A 98 6.75 12.10 -1.43
CA GLY A 98 5.71 12.19 -2.43
C GLY A 98 4.78 10.99 -2.44
N GLY A 99 3.78 11.05 -3.31
CA GLY A 99 2.80 10.00 -3.52
C GLY A 99 2.33 9.97 -4.96
N VAL A 100 1.76 8.86 -5.36
CA VAL A 100 1.11 8.70 -6.66
C VAL A 100 -0.19 7.93 -6.49
N ILE A 101 -1.21 8.36 -7.24
CA ILE A 101 -2.49 7.67 -7.39
C ILE A 101 -2.57 7.17 -8.83
N VAL A 102 -2.87 5.89 -9.00
CA VAL A 102 -3.08 5.25 -10.29
C VAL A 102 -4.50 4.70 -10.32
N ASP A 103 -5.27 5.10 -11.32
CA ASP A 103 -6.63 4.64 -11.55
C ASP A 103 -6.65 3.61 -12.68
N SER A 104 -7.30 2.49 -12.47
CA SER A 104 -7.51 1.48 -13.52
C SER A 104 -8.43 2.00 -14.65
N GLY A 105 -9.29 2.97 -14.34
CA GLY A 105 -10.37 3.44 -15.21
C GLY A 105 -11.44 2.38 -15.47
N ASN A 106 -11.52 1.31 -14.68
CA ASN A 106 -12.46 0.21 -14.89
C ASN A 106 -13.65 0.24 -13.93
N PHE A 107 -13.59 1.01 -12.82
CA PHE A 107 -14.72 1.13 -11.93
C PHE A 107 -15.86 1.92 -12.59
N ASP A 108 -17.06 1.35 -12.58
CA ASP A 108 -18.24 1.97 -13.17
C ASP A 108 -18.91 2.92 -12.16
N TRP A 109 -18.50 4.18 -12.18
CA TRP A 109 -19.03 5.22 -11.31
C TRP A 109 -20.51 5.50 -11.55
N ASP A 110 -20.98 5.39 -12.79
CA ASP A 110 -22.37 5.68 -13.15
C ASP A 110 -23.33 4.60 -12.62
N LYS A 111 -22.87 3.34 -12.51
CA LYS A 111 -23.67 2.27 -11.90
C LYS A 111 -23.96 2.52 -10.43
N SER A 112 -23.12 3.28 -9.75
CA SER A 112 -23.25 3.65 -8.34
C SER A 112 -23.37 5.18 -8.16
N ALA A 113 -24.09 5.84 -9.07
CA ALA A 113 -24.17 7.31 -9.16
C ALA A 113 -24.69 7.97 -7.87
N ASP A 114 -25.58 7.33 -7.14
CA ASP A 114 -26.11 7.76 -5.85
C ASP A 114 -25.01 7.85 -4.77
N LYS A 115 -24.00 7.01 -4.86
CA LYS A 115 -22.84 7.04 -3.96
C LYS A 115 -21.80 8.08 -4.37
N PHE A 116 -21.69 8.42 -5.66
CA PHE A 116 -20.63 9.27 -6.20
C PHE A 116 -21.16 10.47 -7.00
N PRO A 117 -22.07 11.29 -6.42
CA PRO A 117 -22.65 12.43 -7.13
C PRO A 117 -21.62 13.43 -7.63
N ASP A 118 -20.49 13.58 -6.91
CA ASP A 118 -19.40 14.48 -7.30
C ASP A 118 -18.73 14.12 -8.64
N LEU A 119 -18.88 12.88 -9.13
CA LEU A 119 -18.37 12.44 -10.43
C LEU A 119 -19.47 12.33 -11.47
N THR A 120 -20.69 12.01 -11.05
CA THR A 120 -21.80 11.57 -11.90
C THR A 120 -22.88 12.62 -12.10
N SER A 121 -22.86 13.70 -11.30
CA SER A 121 -23.80 14.84 -11.42
C SER A 121 -23.07 16.10 -11.92
N PRO A 122 -23.81 17.10 -12.41
CA PRO A 122 -23.24 18.38 -12.82
C PRO A 122 -22.49 19.07 -11.66
N ASP A 123 -21.26 19.47 -11.91
CA ASP A 123 -20.42 20.22 -10.97
C ASP A 123 -20.51 21.72 -11.28
N GLU A 124 -21.17 22.47 -10.41
CA GLU A 124 -21.37 23.93 -10.58
C GLU A 124 -20.05 24.70 -10.55
N SER A 125 -19.03 24.22 -9.85
CA SER A 125 -17.71 24.85 -9.83
C SER A 125 -16.96 24.72 -11.17
N TYR A 126 -17.45 23.84 -12.05
CA TYR A 126 -16.97 23.63 -13.43
C TYR A 126 -18.09 23.84 -14.45
N HIS A 127 -18.94 24.84 -14.26
CA HIS A 127 -19.98 25.24 -15.18
C HIS A 127 -20.97 24.12 -15.56
N GLY A 128 -21.33 23.27 -14.62
CA GLY A 128 -22.27 22.17 -14.81
C GLY A 128 -21.66 20.95 -15.52
N LEU A 129 -20.34 20.82 -15.53
CA LEU A 129 -19.64 19.66 -16.10
C LEU A 129 -19.93 18.39 -15.28
N THR A 130 -20.26 17.29 -15.95
CA THR A 130 -20.33 15.94 -15.34
C THR A 130 -19.08 15.15 -15.75
N TYR A 131 -18.25 14.77 -14.76
CA TYR A 131 -16.94 14.19 -15.01
C TYR A 131 -17.02 12.85 -15.75
N THR A 132 -17.92 11.94 -15.34
CA THR A 132 -18.07 10.64 -16.01
C THR A 132 -18.49 10.78 -17.47
N LYS A 133 -19.41 11.71 -17.78
CA LYS A 133 -19.88 11.97 -19.15
C LYS A 133 -18.79 12.60 -20.02
N LYS A 134 -17.95 13.47 -19.44
CA LYS A 134 -16.96 14.21 -20.23
C LYS A 134 -15.67 13.43 -20.41
N PHE A 135 -15.20 12.71 -19.37
CA PHE A 135 -13.88 12.10 -19.32
C PHE A 135 -13.92 10.57 -19.28
N GLY A 136 -15.09 9.95 -19.18
CA GLY A 136 -15.23 8.50 -19.16
C GLY A 136 -14.31 7.86 -18.12
N LYS A 137 -13.45 6.95 -18.55
CA LYS A 137 -12.48 6.25 -17.71
C LYS A 137 -11.49 7.17 -16.96
N GLY A 138 -11.26 8.37 -17.42
CA GLY A 138 -10.40 9.36 -16.77
C GLY A 138 -11.10 10.26 -15.77
N ALA A 139 -12.38 10.06 -15.50
CA ALA A 139 -13.20 10.96 -14.67
C ALA A 139 -12.61 11.17 -13.27
N TYR A 140 -12.25 10.09 -12.59
CA TYR A 140 -11.73 10.12 -11.22
C TYR A 140 -10.41 10.91 -11.13
N ILE A 141 -9.43 10.56 -11.96
CA ILE A 141 -8.12 11.24 -11.96
C ILE A 141 -8.26 12.70 -12.40
N THR A 142 -9.12 12.99 -13.39
CA THR A 142 -9.33 14.37 -13.83
C THR A 142 -9.90 15.22 -12.69
N LYS A 143 -10.88 14.72 -11.94
CA LYS A 143 -11.44 15.44 -10.79
C LYS A 143 -10.39 15.67 -9.69
N ILE A 144 -9.60 14.65 -9.37
CA ILE A 144 -8.53 14.78 -8.39
C ILE A 144 -7.55 15.88 -8.80
N ILE A 145 -7.09 15.90 -10.04
CA ILE A 145 -6.12 16.89 -10.53
C ILE A 145 -6.76 18.29 -10.60
N ALA A 146 -7.95 18.38 -11.18
CA ALA A 146 -8.60 19.67 -11.46
C ALA A 146 -9.07 20.39 -10.20
N GLN A 147 -9.51 19.66 -9.18
CA GLN A 147 -10.03 20.23 -7.93
C GLN A 147 -9.13 19.94 -6.74
N LEU A 148 -9.06 18.68 -6.29
CA LEU A 148 -8.47 18.35 -5.00
C LEU A 148 -6.98 18.69 -4.95
N MET A 149 -6.22 18.30 -5.94
CA MET A 149 -4.78 18.55 -6.00
C MET A 149 -4.48 20.03 -6.16
N ARG A 150 -5.24 20.72 -7.03
CA ARG A 150 -5.11 22.17 -7.23
C ARG A 150 -5.48 22.96 -5.97
N ASP A 151 -6.64 22.67 -5.37
CA ASP A 151 -7.20 23.49 -4.31
C ASP A 151 -6.55 23.23 -2.95
N LEU A 152 -6.15 21.98 -2.68
CA LEU A 152 -5.43 21.59 -1.46
C LEU A 152 -3.90 21.79 -1.56
N GLY A 153 -3.38 22.01 -2.77
CA GLY A 153 -1.94 22.17 -2.98
C GLY A 153 -1.11 20.89 -2.83
N CYS A 154 -1.74 19.72 -2.96
CA CYS A 154 -1.08 18.42 -2.83
C CYS A 154 -0.24 18.09 -4.07
N SER A 155 0.47 19.05 -4.63
CA SER A 155 1.34 18.87 -5.79
C SER A 155 2.79 18.72 -5.36
N GLN A 156 3.51 17.88 -6.08
CA GLN A 156 4.92 17.63 -5.84
C GLN A 156 5.80 18.71 -6.46
N SER A 157 6.90 19.10 -5.78
CA SER A 157 7.86 20.00 -6.40
C SER A 157 8.53 19.33 -7.61
N PRO A 158 8.91 20.11 -8.64
CA PRO A 158 9.62 19.56 -9.79
C PRO A 158 10.94 18.85 -9.40
N GLN A 159 11.63 19.36 -8.38
CA GLN A 159 12.87 18.74 -7.88
C GLN A 159 12.60 17.35 -7.28
N ASN A 160 11.55 17.20 -6.45
CA ASN A 160 11.19 15.90 -5.89
C ASN A 160 10.72 14.93 -6.99
N ALA A 161 9.95 15.41 -7.97
CA ALA A 161 9.54 14.62 -9.11
C ALA A 161 10.76 14.09 -9.90
N TYR A 162 11.77 14.91 -10.09
CA TYR A 162 13.02 14.52 -10.74
C TYR A 162 13.75 13.42 -9.96
N TYR A 163 13.92 13.56 -8.63
CA TYR A 163 14.56 12.52 -7.82
C TYR A 163 13.80 11.20 -7.84
N ILE A 164 12.48 11.25 -7.73
CA ILE A 164 11.66 10.04 -7.80
C ILE A 164 11.78 9.39 -9.18
N ASN A 165 11.82 10.18 -10.26
CA ASN A 165 12.00 9.64 -11.61
C ASN A 165 13.34 8.91 -11.76
N LEU A 166 14.43 9.46 -11.21
CA LEU A 166 15.71 8.75 -11.15
C LEU A 166 15.62 7.45 -10.35
N GLY A 167 14.92 7.46 -9.21
CA GLY A 167 14.69 6.26 -8.42
C GLY A 167 13.91 5.18 -9.18
N LEU A 168 12.93 5.57 -10.00
CA LEU A 168 12.14 4.65 -10.80
C LEU A 168 12.97 3.89 -11.85
N GLU A 169 14.01 4.51 -12.41
CA GLU A 169 14.87 3.86 -13.42
C GLU A 169 15.53 2.57 -12.90
N THR A 170 15.83 2.50 -11.60
CA THR A 170 16.47 1.35 -10.97
C THR A 170 15.55 0.55 -10.05
N LEU A 171 14.27 0.90 -9.98
CA LEU A 171 13.32 0.31 -9.04
C LEU A 171 13.30 -1.22 -9.10
N HIS A 172 13.20 -1.79 -10.30
CA HIS A 172 13.11 -3.23 -10.51
C HIS A 172 14.37 -3.98 -10.02
N LEU A 173 15.55 -3.39 -10.22
CA LEU A 173 16.82 -3.97 -9.75
C LEU A 173 16.93 -3.90 -8.21
N ARG A 174 16.55 -2.76 -7.63
CA ARG A 174 16.64 -2.55 -6.19
C ARG A 174 15.65 -3.41 -5.42
N VAL A 175 14.38 -3.48 -5.87
CA VAL A 175 13.35 -4.29 -5.21
C VAL A 175 13.75 -5.77 -5.23
N GLN A 176 14.21 -6.31 -6.35
CA GLN A 176 14.71 -7.66 -6.41
C GLN A 176 15.84 -7.90 -5.40
N ARG A 177 16.83 -7.02 -5.35
CA ARG A 177 17.95 -7.12 -4.41
C ARG A 177 17.50 -7.01 -2.94
N HIS A 178 16.55 -6.13 -2.64
CA HIS A 178 15.96 -6.01 -1.30
C HIS A 178 15.31 -7.33 -0.88
N CYS A 179 14.52 -7.95 -1.75
CA CYS A 179 13.87 -9.23 -1.45
C CYS A 179 14.87 -10.37 -1.25
N GLU A 180 15.88 -10.48 -2.11
CA GLU A 180 16.95 -11.48 -1.97
C GLU A 180 17.70 -11.33 -0.63
N ASN A 181 18.06 -10.11 -0.27
CA ASN A 181 18.75 -9.82 0.99
C ASN A 181 17.86 -10.12 2.19
N ALA A 182 16.59 -9.68 2.14
CA ALA A 182 15.63 -9.91 3.21
C ALA A 182 15.38 -11.40 3.42
N THR A 183 15.22 -12.19 2.37
CA THR A 183 15.06 -13.65 2.46
C THR A 183 16.24 -14.31 3.15
N LYS A 184 17.48 -13.95 2.77
CA LYS A 184 18.70 -14.48 3.40
C LYS A 184 18.76 -14.13 4.89
N ILE A 185 18.48 -12.88 5.23
CA ILE A 185 18.54 -12.41 6.62
C ILE A 185 17.40 -13.05 7.45
N ALA A 186 16.17 -13.13 6.92
CA ALA A 186 15.06 -13.76 7.61
C ALA A 186 15.33 -15.24 7.89
N THR A 187 15.91 -15.97 6.92
CA THR A 187 16.30 -17.37 7.07
C THR A 187 17.40 -17.54 8.13
N TYR A 188 18.39 -16.65 8.14
CA TYR A 188 19.43 -16.63 9.17
C TYR A 188 18.86 -16.36 10.56
N LEU A 189 18.03 -15.31 10.70
CA LEU A 189 17.43 -14.92 11.97
C LEU A 189 16.50 -16.00 12.52
N LYS A 190 15.74 -16.68 11.67
CA LYS A 190 14.87 -17.79 12.07
C LYS A 190 15.63 -18.89 12.82
N ASN A 191 16.86 -19.17 12.41
CA ASN A 191 17.70 -20.22 13.01
C ASN A 191 18.62 -19.67 14.12
N HIS A 192 18.57 -18.38 14.42
CA HIS A 192 19.46 -17.77 15.39
C HIS A 192 18.99 -18.02 16.84
N PRO A 193 19.86 -18.52 17.76
CA PRO A 193 19.46 -18.94 19.10
C PRO A 193 18.87 -17.82 19.98
N LYS A 194 19.19 -16.56 19.70
CA LYS A 194 18.68 -15.40 20.44
C LYS A 194 17.39 -14.80 19.85
N VAL A 195 16.90 -15.33 18.71
CA VAL A 195 15.65 -14.89 18.08
C VAL A 195 14.50 -15.81 18.53
N SER A 196 13.36 -15.23 18.84
CA SER A 196 12.16 -15.97 19.28
C SER A 196 11.17 -16.22 18.13
N TRP A 197 11.06 -15.30 17.20
CA TRP A 197 10.19 -15.40 16.04
C TRP A 197 10.69 -14.49 14.92
N VAL A 198 10.32 -14.82 13.69
CA VAL A 198 10.52 -13.98 12.48
C VAL A 198 9.23 -13.97 11.70
N LYS A 199 8.83 -12.79 11.22
CA LYS A 199 7.75 -12.60 10.23
C LYS A 199 8.36 -12.11 8.93
N TYR A 200 8.18 -12.88 7.88
CA TYR A 200 8.59 -12.52 6.52
C TYR A 200 7.85 -13.41 5.51
N PRO A 201 6.87 -12.91 4.77
CA PRO A 201 5.97 -13.72 3.93
C PRO A 201 6.64 -14.59 2.87
N SER A 202 7.88 -14.30 2.47
CA SER A 202 8.60 -15.08 1.46
C SER A 202 9.29 -16.34 1.98
N ILE A 203 9.22 -16.64 3.29
CA ILE A 203 9.77 -17.90 3.85
C ILE A 203 8.65 -18.89 4.16
N GLU A 204 8.82 -20.16 3.82
CA GLU A 204 7.78 -21.21 3.93
C GLU A 204 7.16 -21.35 5.33
N SER A 205 7.88 -20.97 6.34
CA SER A 205 7.39 -21.05 7.72
C SER A 205 6.53 -19.87 8.17
N ASP A 206 6.38 -18.86 7.35
CA ASP A 206 5.51 -17.74 7.65
C ASP A 206 4.06 -18.10 7.32
N SER A 207 3.13 -17.68 8.19
CA SER A 207 1.70 -17.94 7.99
C SER A 207 1.15 -17.31 6.69
N GLN A 208 1.80 -16.27 6.18
CA GLN A 208 1.41 -15.56 4.98
C GLN A 208 2.09 -16.10 3.70
N TYR A 209 2.88 -17.17 3.81
CA TYR A 209 3.63 -17.71 2.67
C TYR A 209 2.74 -18.07 1.48
N GLN A 210 1.62 -18.75 1.70
CA GLN A 210 0.70 -19.14 0.62
C GLN A 210 0.07 -17.92 -0.07
N MET A 211 -0.28 -16.90 0.71
CA MET A 211 -0.80 -15.64 0.17
C MET A 211 0.27 -14.89 -0.63
N ALA A 212 1.51 -14.90 -0.17
CA ALA A 212 2.63 -14.35 -0.91
C ALA A 212 2.84 -15.09 -2.25
N GLN A 213 2.76 -16.42 -2.26
CA GLN A 213 2.86 -17.21 -3.50
C GLN A 213 1.71 -16.90 -4.48
N LYS A 214 0.51 -16.61 -3.99
CA LYS A 214 -0.65 -16.28 -4.81
C LYS A 214 -0.55 -14.89 -5.43
N PHE A 215 -0.29 -13.86 -4.64
CA PHE A 215 -0.44 -12.46 -5.05
C PHE A 215 0.85 -11.77 -5.47
N LEU A 216 2.01 -12.28 -5.04
CA LEU A 216 3.29 -11.61 -5.26
C LEU A 216 4.13 -12.34 -6.29
N ASN A 217 4.83 -11.57 -7.12
CA ASN A 217 5.70 -12.11 -8.16
C ASN A 217 6.76 -13.05 -7.55
N ASN A 218 6.72 -14.34 -7.95
CA ASN A 218 7.58 -15.40 -7.40
C ASN A 218 7.56 -15.49 -5.86
N GLY A 219 6.48 -15.10 -5.19
CA GLY A 219 6.37 -15.08 -3.73
C GLY A 219 7.28 -14.08 -3.03
N GLN A 220 7.86 -13.14 -3.77
CA GLN A 220 8.74 -12.10 -3.21
C GLN A 220 7.93 -10.97 -2.58
N SER A 221 8.05 -10.78 -1.27
CA SER A 221 7.27 -9.76 -0.56
C SER A 221 7.88 -8.35 -0.69
N CYS A 222 8.88 -8.06 0.10
CA CYS A 222 9.52 -6.74 0.15
C CYS A 222 10.88 -6.82 0.87
N GLY A 223 11.55 -5.68 1.07
CA GLY A 223 12.80 -5.59 1.84
C GLY A 223 12.60 -5.42 3.35
N VAL A 224 11.38 -5.55 3.87
CA VAL A 224 11.06 -5.37 5.29
C VAL A 224 10.74 -6.72 5.92
N MET A 225 11.24 -6.95 7.13
CA MET A 225 10.93 -8.10 7.97
C MET A 225 10.78 -7.66 9.42
N CYS A 226 10.05 -8.44 10.21
CA CYS A 226 9.94 -8.26 11.66
C CYS A 226 10.49 -9.48 12.39
N PHE A 227 11.13 -9.28 13.52
CA PHE A 227 11.60 -10.39 14.37
C PHE A 227 11.65 -9.99 15.83
N GLY A 228 11.49 -10.97 16.72
CA GLY A 228 11.57 -10.80 18.15
C GLY A 228 12.86 -11.36 18.72
N ILE A 229 13.49 -10.62 19.64
CA ILE A 229 14.70 -11.03 20.35
C ILE A 229 14.31 -11.63 21.72
N LYS A 230 14.90 -12.75 22.08
CA LYS A 230 14.74 -13.33 23.43
C LYS A 230 15.32 -12.37 24.48
N GLY A 231 14.60 -12.19 25.59
CA GLY A 231 14.98 -11.23 26.64
C GLY A 231 14.19 -9.92 26.59
N GLY A 232 13.21 -9.82 25.68
CA GLY A 232 12.24 -8.73 25.66
C GLY A 232 12.83 -7.36 25.34
N LYS A 233 12.15 -6.32 25.84
CA LYS A 233 12.47 -4.91 25.48
C LYS A 233 13.93 -4.53 25.79
N GLN A 234 14.47 -4.93 26.94
CA GLN A 234 15.83 -4.55 27.31
C GLN A 234 16.89 -5.16 26.37
N ALA A 235 16.70 -6.43 25.98
CA ALA A 235 17.58 -7.08 25.00
C ALA A 235 17.47 -6.43 23.62
N SER A 236 16.27 -6.00 23.21
CA SER A 236 16.07 -5.27 21.96
C SER A 236 16.79 -3.91 21.95
N ILE A 237 16.72 -3.16 23.06
CA ILE A 237 17.45 -1.90 23.21
C ILE A 237 18.96 -2.13 23.10
N GLN A 238 19.52 -3.09 23.85
CA GLN A 238 20.94 -3.42 23.80
C GLN A 238 21.39 -3.85 22.40
N PHE A 239 20.56 -4.63 21.71
CA PHE A 239 20.82 -5.02 20.33
C PHE A 239 20.89 -3.80 19.42
N MET A 240 19.89 -2.92 19.47
CA MET A 240 19.83 -1.73 18.60
C MET A 240 20.98 -0.79 18.88
N ASP A 241 21.33 -0.54 20.14
CA ASP A 241 22.44 0.35 20.54
C ASP A 241 23.82 -0.20 20.11
N SER A 242 23.94 -1.52 19.91
CA SER A 242 25.18 -2.16 19.46
C SER A 242 25.39 -2.17 17.94
N LEU A 243 24.38 -1.74 17.15
CA LEU A 243 24.45 -1.76 15.70
C LEU A 243 25.48 -0.74 15.18
N LYS A 244 26.24 -1.16 14.17
CA LYS A 244 27.24 -0.30 13.51
C LYS A 244 26.88 0.02 12.06
N LEU A 245 26.23 -0.94 11.37
CA LEU A 245 25.88 -0.79 9.96
C LEU A 245 24.47 -0.20 9.78
N CYS A 246 23.51 -0.67 10.60
CA CYS A 246 22.12 -0.29 10.46
C CYS A 246 21.84 1.03 11.19
N SER A 247 21.09 1.92 10.56
CA SER A 247 20.61 3.15 11.18
C SER A 247 19.29 2.90 11.94
N ILE A 248 19.14 3.54 13.10
CA ILE A 248 17.85 3.57 13.80
C ILE A 248 17.03 4.72 13.21
N ALA A 249 15.99 4.40 12.45
CA ALA A 249 15.17 5.39 11.78
C ALA A 249 13.75 4.85 11.51
N THR A 250 12.77 5.75 11.50
CA THR A 250 11.37 5.46 11.17
C THR A 250 11.11 5.40 9.66
N HIS A 251 12.14 5.16 8.87
CA HIS A 251 12.10 5.07 7.42
C HIS A 251 12.25 3.62 6.94
N VAL A 252 11.67 3.30 5.79
CA VAL A 252 11.77 1.99 5.15
C VAL A 252 12.07 2.15 3.66
N ALA A 253 12.58 1.08 3.03
CA ALA A 253 12.83 1.01 1.59
C ALA A 253 13.95 1.92 1.07
N ASP A 254 14.85 2.35 1.94
CA ASP A 254 16.08 3.05 1.59
C ASP A 254 17.15 2.05 1.08
N ALA A 255 18.12 2.57 0.32
CA ALA A 255 19.34 1.84 -0.03
C ALA A 255 20.18 1.47 1.21
N LYS A 256 20.00 2.18 2.33
CA LYS A 256 20.62 1.88 3.63
C LYS A 256 19.70 1.02 4.48
N THR A 257 20.30 0.10 5.25
CA THR A 257 19.54 -0.73 6.19
C THR A 257 19.13 0.10 7.41
N CYS A 258 17.84 0.12 7.69
CA CYS A 258 17.24 0.79 8.85
C CYS A 258 16.57 -0.21 9.77
N LEU A 259 16.56 0.09 11.07
CA LEU A 259 15.79 -0.64 12.08
C LEU A 259 14.89 0.32 12.84
N LEU A 260 13.76 -0.22 13.30
CA LEU A 260 12.81 0.43 14.20
C LEU A 260 12.34 -0.57 15.24
N HIS A 261 12.09 -0.09 16.48
CA HIS A 261 11.50 -0.87 17.55
C HIS A 261 10.07 -0.45 17.82
#